data_9d2d2344e1f0698eeaf922eb7fce3f44
#
_entry.id   9d2d2344e1f0698eeaf922eb7fce3f44
#
_cell.length_a   1.000
_cell.length_b   1.000
_cell.length_c   1.000
_cell.angle_alpha   90.00
_cell.angle_beta   90.00
_cell.angle_gamma   90.00
#
_symmetry.space_group_name_H-M   'P 1'
#
loop_
_entity.id
_entity.type
_entity.pdbx_description
1 polymer ?
#
loop_
_entity_poly.entity_id
_entity_poly.type
_entity_poly.pdbx_seq_one_letter_code
_entity_poly.pdbx_strand_id
1 'polypeptide(L)'
;CETCSALYEEYGSVSAPTIIFTNAFADALDDEFPEMTFTFYAYNETDKPPTDLSLRCNPNVVPVLCGLHKACRSHPITECGAIDGAETFENLFMEQNAQIAEDHVNWTKVADRTFIYDYTINFLNVAQFFSNFETMQSTMKYMHDIGITGYVYNCGDGHIAAFNELRNYLLCKLQWDVNCDVEYHMLDFLKAYYGEEAAPYIKQIIDIQTAQTKVSAHAFDFDWHYQAGFYPMNVAVALDGLWEKALTADITKEQLFNVETANLSWEYFKANQFLDKYTILNPFRHKRIEELYDSMLEHGIT
;
A
#
# COMPACT_ATOMS: atom_id res chain seq x y z
N CYS A 1 29.61 -14.46 2.08
CA CYS A 1 31.05 -14.77 2.12
C CYS A 1 31.62 -14.36 3.46
N GLU A 2 32.84 -14.85 3.83
CA GLU A 2 33.47 -14.59 5.14
C GLU A 2 33.60 -13.09 5.45
N THR A 3 33.98 -12.26 4.47
CA THR A 3 34.11 -10.81 4.63
C THR A 3 32.77 -10.15 4.97
N CYS A 4 31.68 -10.47 4.25
CA CYS A 4 30.37 -9.93 4.56
C CYS A 4 29.87 -10.41 5.92
N SER A 5 30.08 -11.69 6.25
CA SER A 5 29.67 -12.24 7.54
C SER A 5 30.36 -11.55 8.73
N ALA A 6 31.66 -11.24 8.59
CA ALA A 6 32.39 -10.50 9.61
C ALA A 6 31.83 -9.09 9.83
N LEU A 7 31.44 -8.40 8.73
CA LEU A 7 30.81 -7.08 8.84
C LEU A 7 29.41 -7.16 9.45
N TYR A 8 28.65 -8.22 9.17
CA TYR A 8 27.34 -8.44 9.81
C TYR A 8 27.47 -8.61 11.33
N GLU A 9 28.50 -9.37 11.76
CA GLU A 9 28.78 -9.57 13.19
C GLU A 9 29.28 -8.29 13.84
N GLU A 10 30.16 -7.54 13.16
CA GLU A 10 30.74 -6.30 13.67
C GLU A 10 29.70 -5.19 13.89
N TYR A 11 28.84 -4.97 12.89
CA TYR A 11 27.86 -3.86 12.92
C TYR A 11 26.42 -4.29 13.26
N GLY A 12 26.20 -5.58 13.49
CA GLY A 12 24.91 -6.14 13.89
C GLY A 12 23.81 -6.07 12.82
N SER A 13 24.17 -5.92 11.55
CA SER A 13 23.19 -5.91 10.46
C SER A 13 23.77 -6.35 9.11
N VAL A 14 22.93 -7.00 8.33
CA VAL A 14 23.18 -7.37 6.93
C VAL A 14 23.30 -6.13 6.00
N SER A 15 22.77 -4.97 6.42
CA SER A 15 22.88 -3.71 5.69
C SER A 15 24.29 -3.09 5.71
N ALA A 16 25.16 -3.48 6.65
CA ALA A 16 26.47 -2.87 6.86
C ALA A 16 27.37 -2.86 5.61
N PRO A 17 27.54 -3.95 4.84
CA PRO A 17 28.34 -3.91 3.62
C PRO A 17 27.79 -2.94 2.57
N THR A 18 26.46 -2.79 2.49
CA THR A 18 25.83 -1.86 1.53
C THR A 18 26.14 -0.41 1.91
N ILE A 19 26.07 -0.06 3.18
CA ILE A 19 26.45 1.27 3.68
C ILE A 19 27.92 1.55 3.41
N ILE A 20 28.82 0.63 3.77
CA ILE A 20 30.27 0.75 3.55
C ILE A 20 30.59 0.93 2.08
N PHE A 21 29.99 0.11 1.20
CA PHE A 21 30.19 0.20 -0.24
C PHE A 21 29.70 1.55 -0.79
N THR A 22 28.47 1.98 -0.40
CA THR A 22 27.89 3.23 -0.91
C THR A 22 28.65 4.44 -0.42
N ASN A 23 29.14 4.45 0.83
CA ASN A 23 29.99 5.49 1.36
C ASN A 23 31.30 5.59 0.56
N ALA A 24 31.99 4.47 0.35
CA ALA A 24 33.24 4.44 -0.42
C ALA A 24 33.03 4.86 -1.88
N PHE A 25 31.88 4.54 -2.48
CA PHE A 25 31.52 4.97 -3.81
C PHE A 25 31.26 6.49 -3.87
N ALA A 26 30.57 7.01 -2.87
CA ALA A 26 30.32 8.46 -2.75
C ALA A 26 31.62 9.24 -2.57
N ASP A 27 32.51 8.77 -1.68
CA ASP A 27 33.83 9.40 -1.44
C ASP A 27 34.69 9.41 -2.72
N ALA A 28 34.65 8.34 -3.51
CA ALA A 28 35.44 8.24 -4.74
C ALA A 28 34.97 9.21 -5.86
N LEU A 29 33.74 9.71 -5.77
CA LEU A 29 33.14 10.61 -6.77
C LEU A 29 32.95 12.05 -6.27
N ASP A 30 33.30 12.33 -5.01
CA ASP A 30 33.01 13.63 -4.40
C ASP A 30 33.73 14.81 -5.11
N ASP A 31 34.96 14.60 -5.54
CA ASP A 31 35.74 15.64 -6.28
C ASP A 31 35.11 15.98 -7.63
N GLU A 32 34.51 15.00 -8.31
CA GLU A 32 33.95 15.16 -9.67
C GLU A 32 32.45 15.59 -9.59
N PHE A 33 31.71 15.12 -8.57
CA PHE A 33 30.28 15.32 -8.43
C PHE A 33 29.89 15.72 -6.99
N PRO A 34 30.35 16.88 -6.46
CA PRO A 34 30.18 17.27 -5.04
C PRO A 34 28.73 17.48 -4.60
N GLU A 35 27.81 17.73 -5.54
CA GLU A 35 26.39 17.94 -5.26
C GLU A 35 25.56 16.65 -5.43
N MET A 36 26.19 15.52 -5.80
CA MET A 36 25.46 14.29 -6.08
C MET A 36 25.03 13.61 -4.78
N THR A 37 23.80 13.13 -4.78
CA THR A 37 23.25 12.28 -3.74
C THR A 37 23.21 10.84 -4.24
N PHE A 38 23.73 9.91 -3.43
CA PHE A 38 23.74 8.48 -3.69
C PHE A 38 22.68 7.81 -2.84
N THR A 39 21.93 6.90 -3.41
CA THR A 39 20.89 6.16 -2.70
C THR A 39 21.11 4.66 -2.80
N PHE A 40 20.67 3.93 -1.79
CA PHE A 40 20.54 2.49 -1.84
C PHE A 40 19.21 2.07 -1.20
N TYR A 41 18.67 0.92 -1.62
CA TYR A 41 17.47 0.38 -1.01
C TYR A 41 17.80 -0.44 0.23
N ALA A 42 17.19 -0.08 1.35
CA ALA A 42 17.09 -0.93 2.53
C ALA A 42 15.85 -1.81 2.38
N TYR A 43 16.03 -3.02 1.85
CA TYR A 43 14.95 -3.88 1.38
C TYR A 43 15.22 -5.35 1.71
N ASN A 44 14.19 -6.07 2.13
CA ASN A 44 14.25 -7.49 2.51
C ASN A 44 15.35 -7.75 3.56
N GLU A 45 16.46 -8.41 3.17
CA GLU A 45 17.55 -8.77 4.08
C GLU A 45 18.30 -7.55 4.62
N THR A 46 18.28 -6.43 3.90
CA THR A 46 19.00 -5.20 4.28
C THR A 46 18.09 -4.14 4.92
N ASP A 47 16.82 -4.44 5.21
CA ASP A 47 15.87 -3.47 5.74
C ASP A 47 16.16 -3.04 7.18
N LYS A 48 16.86 -3.88 7.96
CA LYS A 48 17.27 -3.56 9.33
C LYS A 48 18.52 -2.70 9.37
N PRO A 49 18.50 -1.59 10.14
CA PRO A 49 19.68 -0.74 10.30
C PRO A 49 20.78 -1.43 11.11
N PRO A 50 22.05 -0.96 11.02
CA PRO A 50 23.09 -1.33 11.94
C PRO A 50 22.69 -1.04 13.40
N THR A 51 23.05 -1.96 14.30
CA THR A 51 22.90 -1.74 15.74
C THR A 51 24.09 -1.00 16.33
N ASP A 52 25.26 -1.11 15.71
CA ASP A 52 26.42 -0.27 16.03
C ASP A 52 26.38 1.04 15.26
N LEU A 53 26.05 2.13 15.95
CA LEU A 53 25.92 3.47 15.39
C LEU A 53 27.27 4.13 15.05
N SER A 54 28.41 3.44 15.21
CA SER A 54 29.70 3.89 14.67
C SER A 54 29.72 3.83 13.15
N LEU A 55 28.93 2.93 12.54
CA LEU A 55 28.70 2.89 11.11
C LEU A 55 27.53 3.81 10.75
N ARG A 56 27.84 4.89 10.02
CA ARG A 56 26.84 5.84 9.52
C ARG A 56 26.97 6.02 7.99
N CYS A 57 25.89 6.43 7.37
CA CYS A 57 25.92 6.92 5.99
C CYS A 57 26.65 8.28 5.94
N ASN A 58 27.40 8.50 4.86
CA ASN A 58 27.95 9.84 4.55
C ASN A 58 26.79 10.84 4.33
N PRO A 59 27.01 12.16 4.51
CA PRO A 59 25.95 13.17 4.38
C PRO A 59 25.22 13.17 3.03
N ASN A 60 25.89 12.73 1.96
CA ASN A 60 25.35 12.61 0.60
C ASN A 60 24.85 11.18 0.27
N VAL A 61 24.86 10.26 1.23
CA VAL A 61 24.33 8.88 1.08
C VAL A 61 23.01 8.74 1.82
N VAL A 62 21.95 8.42 1.10
CA VAL A 62 20.57 8.39 1.58
C VAL A 62 19.98 6.99 1.43
N PRO A 63 19.73 6.27 2.52
CA PRO A 63 19.01 5.00 2.47
C PRO A 63 17.54 5.23 2.11
N VAL A 64 17.03 4.38 1.23
CA VAL A 64 15.63 4.33 0.82
C VAL A 64 14.99 3.13 1.50
N LEU A 65 14.17 3.37 2.51
CA LEU A 65 13.62 2.35 3.39
C LEU A 65 12.36 1.74 2.76
N CYS A 66 12.39 0.43 2.55
CA CYS A 66 11.29 -0.31 1.94
C CYS A 66 10.49 -1.15 2.95
N GLY A 67 10.79 -1.08 4.24
CA GLY A 67 10.22 -1.95 5.29
C GLY A 67 8.69 -1.94 5.38
N LEU A 68 8.02 -0.88 4.89
CA LEU A 68 6.55 -0.78 4.90
C LEU A 68 5.86 -1.89 4.09
N HIS A 69 6.53 -2.55 3.15
CA HIS A 69 5.95 -3.67 2.40
C HIS A 69 5.60 -4.88 3.30
N LYS A 70 6.20 -4.97 4.49
CA LYS A 70 5.89 -5.99 5.50
C LYS A 70 4.86 -5.52 6.53
N ALA A 71 4.49 -4.23 6.50
CA ALA A 71 3.57 -3.66 7.48
C ALA A 71 2.12 -4.02 7.17
N CYS A 72 1.33 -4.24 8.22
CA CYS A 72 -0.12 -4.22 8.09
C CYS A 72 -0.58 -2.81 7.73
N ARG A 73 -1.34 -2.69 6.64
CA ARG A 73 -1.78 -1.42 6.07
C ARG A 73 -3.19 -1.00 6.50
N SER A 74 -3.97 -1.92 7.05
CA SER A 74 -5.32 -1.66 7.56
C SER A 74 -5.37 -1.13 8.98
N HIS A 75 -4.22 -1.05 9.66
CA HIS A 75 -4.05 -0.50 11.01
C HIS A 75 -2.90 0.50 11.04
N PRO A 76 -2.93 1.50 11.94
CA PRO A 76 -1.79 2.43 12.11
C PRO A 76 -0.49 1.70 12.38
N ILE A 77 0.61 2.19 11.81
CA ILE A 77 1.93 1.54 11.93
C ILE A 77 2.38 1.40 13.40
N THR A 78 1.92 2.28 14.28
CA THR A 78 2.26 2.28 15.70
C THR A 78 1.36 1.39 16.56
N GLU A 79 0.29 0.82 16.01
CA GLU A 79 -0.75 0.13 16.81
C GLU A 79 -0.90 -1.35 16.48
N CYS A 80 -0.54 -1.78 15.28
CA CYS A 80 -0.72 -3.16 14.88
C CYS A 80 0.44 -4.03 15.40
N GLY A 81 0.12 -4.98 16.28
CA GLY A 81 1.02 -6.04 16.73
C GLY A 81 0.94 -7.28 15.84
N ALA A 82 1.69 -8.33 16.21
CA ALA A 82 1.57 -9.63 15.58
C ALA A 82 0.14 -10.17 15.70
N ILE A 83 -0.30 -10.88 14.67
CA ILE A 83 -1.56 -11.65 14.75
C ILE A 83 -1.30 -12.82 15.69
N ASP A 84 -1.91 -12.79 16.88
CA ASP A 84 -1.81 -13.88 17.83
C ASP A 84 -2.33 -15.19 17.21
N GLY A 85 -1.48 -16.22 17.17
CA GLY A 85 -1.85 -17.59 16.86
C GLY A 85 -1.82 -17.99 15.38
N ALA A 86 -1.35 -17.17 14.48
CA ALA A 86 -1.23 -17.53 13.06
C ALA A 86 0.19 -18.06 12.74
N GLU A 87 0.48 -19.32 13.05
CA GLU A 87 1.64 -20.04 12.52
C GLU A 87 1.35 -20.55 11.10
N THR A 88 1.19 -19.63 10.14
CA THR A 88 1.07 -20.01 8.73
C THR A 88 2.35 -19.62 7.98
N PHE A 89 2.61 -20.26 6.85
CA PHE A 89 3.77 -19.94 5.99
C PHE A 89 3.80 -18.47 5.56
N GLU A 90 2.64 -17.84 5.48
CA GLU A 90 2.45 -16.42 5.19
C GLU A 90 3.00 -15.51 6.30
N ASN A 91 3.03 -15.98 7.55
CA ASN A 91 3.52 -15.21 8.70
C ASN A 91 5.05 -15.09 8.78
N LEU A 92 5.81 -15.86 7.99
CA LEU A 92 7.28 -15.75 7.94
C LEU A 92 7.75 -14.37 7.44
N PHE A 93 6.88 -13.62 6.76
CA PHE A 93 7.15 -12.29 6.22
C PHE A 93 6.45 -11.15 6.97
N MET A 94 5.60 -11.48 7.95
CA MET A 94 4.82 -10.50 8.72
C MET A 94 5.58 -10.04 9.95
N GLU A 95 6.39 -9.01 9.81
CA GLU A 95 6.94 -8.32 10.96
C GLU A 95 5.86 -7.47 11.63
N GLN A 96 5.94 -7.33 12.95
CA GLN A 96 5.02 -6.45 13.68
C GLN A 96 5.24 -5.00 13.24
N ASN A 97 4.16 -4.26 13.04
CA ASN A 97 4.26 -2.83 12.70
C ASN A 97 5.14 -2.05 13.70
N ALA A 98 5.06 -2.39 14.99
CA ALA A 98 5.89 -1.76 16.00
C ALA A 98 7.40 -1.95 15.77
N GLN A 99 7.83 -3.15 15.31
CA GLN A 99 9.23 -3.41 14.99
C GLN A 99 9.66 -2.62 13.75
N ILE A 100 8.80 -2.58 12.72
CA ILE A 100 9.06 -1.81 11.50
C ILE A 100 9.19 -0.32 11.84
N ALA A 101 8.29 0.20 12.69
CA ALA A 101 8.35 1.58 13.15
C ALA A 101 9.65 1.88 13.92
N GLU A 102 10.11 0.98 14.79
CA GLU A 102 11.37 1.09 15.50
C GLU A 102 12.57 1.06 14.55
N ASP A 103 12.59 0.16 13.57
CA ASP A 103 13.65 0.08 12.57
C ASP A 103 13.76 1.39 11.76
N HIS A 104 12.63 2.02 11.41
CA HIS A 104 12.63 3.32 10.74
C HIS A 104 13.24 4.43 11.65
N VAL A 105 12.89 4.46 12.95
CA VAL A 105 13.53 5.37 13.91
C VAL A 105 15.04 5.11 14.01
N ASN A 106 15.46 3.86 13.99
CA ASN A 106 16.88 3.53 14.07
C ASN A 106 17.64 3.92 12.79
N TRP A 107 17.02 3.82 11.61
CA TRP A 107 17.60 4.33 10.37
C TRP A 107 17.85 5.84 10.38
N THR A 108 16.99 6.65 11.03
CA THR A 108 17.24 8.10 11.16
C THR A 108 18.43 8.43 12.05
N LYS A 109 18.92 7.47 12.85
CA LYS A 109 20.16 7.59 13.63
C LYS A 109 21.41 7.23 12.81
N VAL A 110 21.25 6.47 11.74
CA VAL A 110 22.34 5.98 10.87
C VAL A 110 22.62 6.94 9.72
N ALA A 111 21.63 7.72 9.28
CA ALA A 111 21.75 8.66 8.15
C ALA A 111 21.14 10.02 8.51
N ASP A 112 21.71 11.09 7.94
CA ASP A 112 21.20 12.46 8.13
C ASP A 112 19.90 12.71 7.34
N ARG A 113 19.72 11.97 6.25
CA ARG A 113 18.51 11.96 5.42
C ARG A 113 18.10 10.52 5.15
N THR A 114 16.83 10.26 5.17
CA THR A 114 16.22 8.96 4.85
C THR A 114 14.99 9.15 3.99
N PHE A 115 14.79 8.28 3.00
CA PHE A 115 13.61 8.24 2.17
C PHE A 115 12.82 6.97 2.46
N ILE A 116 11.51 7.02 2.24
CA ILE A 116 10.65 5.83 2.21
C ILE A 116 10.36 5.47 0.76
N TYR A 117 10.41 4.18 0.44
CA TYR A 117 9.80 3.60 -0.74
C TYR A 117 8.64 2.73 -0.29
N ASP A 118 7.44 3.20 -0.55
CA ASP A 118 6.21 2.58 -0.08
C ASP A 118 5.45 1.90 -1.23
N TYR A 119 4.90 0.74 -0.95
CA TYR A 119 3.98 0.02 -1.82
C TYR A 119 2.55 0.32 -1.33
N THR A 120 1.70 0.85 -2.20
CA THR A 120 0.42 1.42 -1.77
C THR A 120 -0.80 0.65 -2.25
N ILE A 121 -0.60 -0.47 -2.95
CA ILE A 121 -1.63 -1.38 -3.44
C ILE A 121 -1.25 -2.82 -3.11
N ASN A 122 -2.17 -3.77 -3.31
CA ASN A 122 -1.87 -5.19 -3.24
C ASN A 122 -1.30 -5.67 -4.56
N PHE A 123 0.01 -5.95 -4.62
CA PHE A 123 0.71 -6.36 -5.84
C PHE A 123 0.45 -7.81 -6.27
N LEU A 124 -0.04 -8.67 -5.37
CA LEU A 124 -0.43 -10.04 -5.73
C LEU A 124 -1.88 -10.13 -6.21
N ASN A 125 -2.70 -9.13 -5.88
CA ASN A 125 -4.10 -9.09 -6.28
C ASN A 125 -4.58 -7.65 -6.46
N VAL A 126 -4.10 -7.00 -7.51
CA VAL A 126 -4.31 -5.56 -7.78
C VAL A 126 -5.79 -5.17 -7.93
N ALA A 127 -6.62 -6.06 -8.46
CA ALA A 127 -8.04 -5.80 -8.62
C ALA A 127 -8.81 -5.84 -7.29
N GLN A 128 -8.22 -6.38 -6.21
CA GLN A 128 -8.86 -6.44 -4.91
C GLN A 128 -8.81 -5.08 -4.21
N PHE A 129 -9.89 -4.71 -3.49
CA PHE A 129 -9.87 -3.53 -2.63
C PHE A 129 -8.75 -3.62 -1.60
N PHE A 130 -7.91 -2.59 -1.53
CA PHE A 130 -6.81 -2.49 -0.59
C PHE A 130 -7.09 -1.42 0.46
N SER A 131 -7.23 -1.86 1.71
CA SER A 131 -7.67 -1.01 2.82
C SER A 131 -6.51 -0.29 3.49
N ASN A 132 -6.13 0.87 2.95
CA ASN A 132 -5.13 1.75 3.58
C ASN A 132 -5.58 3.21 3.70
N PHE A 133 -6.82 3.54 3.34
CA PHE A 133 -7.32 4.92 3.33
C PHE A 133 -7.35 5.57 4.72
N GLU A 134 -7.71 4.83 5.77
CA GLU A 134 -7.70 5.35 7.13
C GLU A 134 -6.30 5.52 7.73
N THR A 135 -5.31 4.79 7.22
CA THR A 135 -3.97 4.72 7.82
C THR A 135 -2.92 5.55 7.08
N MET A 136 -3.22 5.99 5.85
CA MET A 136 -2.29 6.80 5.05
C MET A 136 -1.75 8.00 5.82
N GLN A 137 -2.66 8.83 6.36
CA GLN A 137 -2.27 10.05 7.06
C GLN A 137 -1.47 9.75 8.33
N SER A 138 -1.93 8.81 9.14
CA SER A 138 -1.23 8.46 10.39
C SER A 138 0.16 7.89 10.13
N THR A 139 0.33 7.07 9.09
CA THR A 139 1.61 6.51 8.68
C THR A 139 2.55 7.61 8.15
N MET A 140 2.09 8.46 7.23
CA MET A 140 2.92 9.54 6.68
C MET A 140 3.29 10.57 7.73
N LYS A 141 2.35 10.91 8.64
CA LYS A 141 2.62 11.79 9.76
C LYS A 141 3.67 11.21 10.70
N TYR A 142 3.56 9.93 11.04
CA TYR A 142 4.56 9.24 11.85
C TYR A 142 5.93 9.30 11.19
N MET A 143 6.04 9.00 9.89
CA MET A 143 7.31 9.07 9.16
C MET A 143 7.90 10.49 9.15
N HIS A 144 7.06 11.50 8.93
CA HIS A 144 7.47 12.91 9.03
C HIS A 144 7.98 13.26 10.43
N ASP A 145 7.24 12.87 11.48
CA ASP A 145 7.55 13.21 12.88
C ASP A 145 8.86 12.56 13.37
N ILE A 146 9.24 11.38 12.86
CA ILE A 146 10.53 10.75 13.13
C ILE A 146 11.69 11.28 12.28
N GLY A 147 11.44 12.19 11.34
CA GLY A 147 12.47 12.87 10.55
C GLY A 147 12.77 12.26 9.18
N ILE A 148 11.87 11.45 8.63
CA ILE A 148 11.97 11.01 7.23
C ILE A 148 11.82 12.22 6.31
N THR A 149 12.73 12.36 5.34
CA THR A 149 12.87 13.57 4.50
C THR A 149 12.34 13.43 3.09
N GLY A 150 11.99 12.23 2.67
CA GLY A 150 11.42 11.99 1.33
C GLY A 150 10.54 10.76 1.29
N TYR A 151 9.57 10.80 0.38
CA TYR A 151 8.59 9.72 0.22
C TYR A 151 8.37 9.41 -1.25
N VAL A 152 8.61 8.17 -1.64
CA VAL A 152 8.37 7.63 -2.98
C VAL A 152 7.39 6.48 -2.83
N TYR A 153 6.35 6.42 -3.65
CA TYR A 153 5.45 5.28 -3.64
C TYR A 153 5.34 4.60 -4.99
N ASN A 154 5.22 3.31 -4.92
CA ASN A 154 4.86 2.46 -6.01
C ASN A 154 3.37 2.10 -5.88
N CYS A 155 2.58 2.62 -6.78
CA CYS A 155 1.12 2.46 -6.82
C CYS A 155 0.67 1.61 -8.02
N GLY A 156 1.59 0.92 -8.68
CA GLY A 156 1.30 0.22 -9.92
C GLY A 156 1.00 1.17 -11.09
N ASP A 157 0.71 0.59 -12.24
CA ASP A 157 0.39 1.32 -13.46
C ASP A 157 -1.11 1.63 -13.54
N GLY A 158 -1.45 2.91 -13.58
CA GLY A 158 -2.78 3.41 -13.96
C GLY A 158 -3.98 2.85 -13.19
N HIS A 159 -4.99 2.38 -13.92
CA HIS A 159 -6.31 1.98 -13.39
C HIS A 159 -6.38 0.55 -12.87
N ILE A 160 -5.26 -0.16 -12.74
CA ILE A 160 -5.26 -1.58 -12.41
C ILE A 160 -5.72 -1.92 -10.99
N ALA A 161 -5.59 -0.98 -10.05
CA ALA A 161 -5.95 -1.20 -8.65
C ALA A 161 -7.21 -0.44 -8.24
N ALA A 162 -8.02 -1.07 -7.38
CA ALA A 162 -9.25 -0.48 -6.85
C ALA A 162 -9.03 0.89 -6.22
N PHE A 163 -9.72 1.92 -6.72
CA PHE A 163 -9.63 3.32 -6.25
C PHE A 163 -8.21 3.90 -6.29
N ASN A 164 -7.39 3.48 -7.26
CA ASN A 164 -5.99 3.90 -7.33
C ASN A 164 -5.84 5.40 -7.57
N GLU A 165 -6.69 6.01 -8.37
CA GLU A 165 -6.72 7.43 -8.65
C GLU A 165 -6.99 8.26 -7.38
N LEU A 166 -7.95 7.85 -6.57
CA LEU A 166 -8.22 8.46 -5.27
C LEU A 166 -7.02 8.32 -4.34
N ARG A 167 -6.44 7.11 -4.29
CA ARG A 167 -5.27 6.83 -3.44
C ARG A 167 -4.11 7.74 -3.81
N ASN A 168 -3.77 7.82 -5.09
CA ASN A 168 -2.69 8.68 -5.59
C ASN A 168 -2.96 10.16 -5.30
N TYR A 169 -4.19 10.62 -5.50
CA TYR A 169 -4.56 12.00 -5.17
C TYR A 169 -4.35 12.31 -3.68
N LEU A 170 -4.81 11.44 -2.78
CA LEU A 170 -4.65 11.63 -1.34
C LEU A 170 -3.20 11.56 -0.90
N LEU A 171 -2.41 10.65 -1.46
CA LEU A 171 -0.97 10.56 -1.19
C LEU A 171 -0.23 11.84 -1.63
N CYS A 172 -0.57 12.42 -2.78
CA CYS A 172 -0.01 13.69 -3.22
C CYS A 172 -0.37 14.85 -2.27
N LYS A 173 -1.62 14.88 -1.75
CA LYS A 173 -2.02 15.88 -0.75
C LYS A 173 -1.23 15.74 0.55
N LEU A 174 -1.09 14.52 1.02
CA LEU A 174 -0.35 14.19 2.25
C LEU A 174 1.16 14.43 2.13
N GLN A 175 1.76 14.23 0.94
CA GLN A 175 3.16 14.60 0.71
C GLN A 175 3.37 16.11 0.77
N TRP A 176 2.39 16.88 0.34
CA TRP A 176 2.45 18.34 0.42
C TRP A 176 2.25 18.86 1.84
N ASP A 177 1.25 18.32 2.54
CA ASP A 177 0.93 18.65 3.93
C ASP A 177 0.36 17.42 4.66
N VAL A 178 1.16 16.82 5.54
CA VAL A 178 0.76 15.65 6.34
C VAL A 178 -0.41 15.95 7.31
N ASN A 179 -0.72 17.22 7.56
CA ASN A 179 -1.83 17.66 8.40
C ASN A 179 -3.05 18.12 7.61
N CYS A 180 -3.08 17.94 6.29
CA CYS A 180 -4.24 18.30 5.48
C CYS A 180 -5.51 17.54 5.93
N ASP A 181 -6.67 18.11 5.64
CA ASP A 181 -7.96 17.48 5.86
C ASP A 181 -8.22 16.40 4.79
N VAL A 182 -7.83 15.16 5.09
CA VAL A 182 -7.96 14.02 4.17
C VAL A 182 -9.41 13.74 3.83
N GLU A 183 -10.34 13.88 4.78
CA GLU A 183 -11.76 13.64 4.52
C GLU A 183 -12.33 14.68 3.55
N TYR A 184 -11.98 15.94 3.70
CA TYR A 184 -12.33 16.99 2.75
C TYR A 184 -11.79 16.66 1.34
N HIS A 185 -10.52 16.31 1.22
CA HIS A 185 -9.91 15.97 -0.06
C HIS A 185 -10.52 14.72 -0.69
N MET A 186 -10.83 13.71 0.11
CA MET A 186 -11.53 12.51 -0.36
C MET A 186 -12.90 12.87 -0.94
N LEU A 187 -13.71 13.61 -0.21
CA LEU A 187 -15.05 14.00 -0.69
C LEU A 187 -14.99 14.89 -1.93
N ASP A 188 -14.04 15.82 -2.00
CA ASP A 188 -13.81 16.68 -3.17
C ASP A 188 -13.46 15.85 -4.40
N PHE A 189 -12.53 14.90 -4.26
CA PHE A 189 -12.18 13.97 -5.34
C PHE A 189 -13.37 13.12 -5.78
N LEU A 190 -14.07 12.50 -4.84
CA LEU A 190 -15.18 11.60 -5.15
C LEU A 190 -16.28 12.33 -5.94
N LYS A 191 -16.61 13.57 -5.57
CA LYS A 191 -17.60 14.39 -6.27
C LYS A 191 -17.13 14.76 -7.69
N ALA A 192 -15.89 15.18 -7.83
CA ALA A 192 -15.35 15.55 -9.13
C ALA A 192 -15.24 14.35 -10.07
N TYR A 193 -14.71 13.23 -9.58
CA TYR A 193 -14.35 12.07 -10.38
C TYR A 193 -15.52 11.12 -10.66
N TYR A 194 -16.40 10.90 -9.66
CA TYR A 194 -17.56 10.00 -9.78
C TYR A 194 -18.89 10.73 -9.91
N GLY A 195 -18.94 12.05 -9.71
CA GLY A 195 -20.15 12.87 -9.75
C GLY A 195 -20.80 13.07 -8.38
N GLU A 196 -21.47 14.21 -8.21
CA GLU A 196 -22.11 14.63 -6.94
C GLU A 196 -23.13 13.59 -6.43
N GLU A 197 -23.87 12.93 -7.33
CA GLU A 197 -24.90 11.96 -6.95
C GLU A 197 -24.34 10.57 -6.64
N ALA A 198 -23.27 10.13 -7.31
CA ALA A 198 -22.65 8.83 -7.07
C ALA A 198 -21.68 8.86 -5.87
N ALA A 199 -21.01 9.99 -5.63
CA ALA A 199 -19.98 10.13 -4.61
C ALA A 199 -20.38 9.64 -3.20
N PRO A 200 -21.59 9.93 -2.68
CA PRO A 200 -22.00 9.44 -1.36
C PRO A 200 -22.10 7.91 -1.27
N TYR A 201 -22.43 7.24 -2.36
CA TYR A 201 -22.50 5.78 -2.40
C TYR A 201 -21.11 5.17 -2.48
N ILE A 202 -20.22 5.74 -3.31
CA ILE A 202 -18.82 5.32 -3.39
C ILE A 202 -18.11 5.50 -2.04
N LYS A 203 -18.33 6.63 -1.35
CA LYS A 203 -17.79 6.84 0.00
C LYS A 203 -18.24 5.76 0.98
N GLN A 204 -19.53 5.43 1.01
CA GLN A 204 -20.05 4.36 1.86
C GLN A 204 -19.46 3.00 1.52
N ILE A 205 -19.22 2.70 0.23
CA ILE A 205 -18.57 1.47 -0.21
C ILE A 205 -17.15 1.38 0.37
N ILE A 206 -16.36 2.44 0.22
CA ILE A 206 -14.99 2.52 0.76
C ILE A 206 -15.02 2.33 2.29
N ASP A 207 -15.92 3.03 2.99
CA ASP A 207 -16.03 2.95 4.44
C ASP A 207 -16.39 1.55 4.94
N ILE A 208 -17.36 0.89 4.30
CA ILE A 208 -17.79 -0.47 4.66
C ILE A 208 -16.65 -1.45 4.41
N GLN A 209 -15.98 -1.38 3.26
CA GLN A 209 -14.87 -2.28 2.93
C GLN A 209 -13.68 -2.06 3.88
N THR A 210 -13.38 -0.81 4.22
CA THR A 210 -12.33 -0.47 5.18
C THR A 210 -12.66 -0.99 6.58
N ALA A 211 -13.88 -0.74 7.07
CA ALA A 211 -14.31 -1.21 8.37
C ALA A 211 -14.30 -2.75 8.47
N GLN A 212 -14.74 -3.45 7.40
CA GLN A 212 -14.71 -4.91 7.35
C GLN A 212 -13.29 -5.44 7.40
N THR A 213 -12.35 -4.84 6.65
CA THR A 213 -10.94 -5.24 6.68
C THR A 213 -10.35 -5.05 8.07
N LYS A 214 -10.61 -3.91 8.71
CA LYS A 214 -10.08 -3.57 10.03
C LYS A 214 -10.48 -4.56 11.13
N VAL A 215 -11.69 -5.13 11.07
CA VAL A 215 -12.19 -6.05 12.11
C VAL A 215 -11.96 -7.53 11.77
N SER A 216 -11.66 -7.86 10.52
CA SER A 216 -11.66 -9.26 10.05
C SER A 216 -10.31 -9.72 9.52
N ALA A 217 -9.40 -8.81 9.18
CA ALA A 217 -8.15 -9.13 8.53
C ALA A 217 -7.09 -8.05 8.73
N HIS A 218 -5.88 -8.38 8.28
CA HIS A 218 -4.80 -7.45 8.08
C HIS A 218 -4.52 -7.35 6.57
N ALA A 219 -4.38 -6.15 6.05
CA ALA A 219 -4.06 -5.92 4.65
C ALA A 219 -2.55 -5.71 4.49
N PHE A 220 -1.93 -6.44 3.57
CA PHE A 220 -0.51 -6.36 3.23
C PHE A 220 -0.34 -6.12 1.74
N ASP A 221 0.74 -5.45 1.34
CA ASP A 221 1.02 -5.09 -0.05
C ASP A 221 1.24 -6.31 -0.96
N PHE A 222 1.53 -7.47 -0.39
CA PHE A 222 1.73 -8.74 -1.07
C PHE A 222 0.83 -9.83 -0.47
N ASP A 223 -0.48 -9.58 -0.46
CA ASP A 223 -1.48 -10.51 0.02
C ASP A 223 -2.20 -11.19 -1.16
N TRP A 224 -2.45 -12.50 -1.06
CA TRP A 224 -3.03 -13.25 -2.17
C TRP A 224 -4.47 -12.84 -2.45
N HIS A 225 -5.31 -12.91 -1.46
CA HIS A 225 -6.71 -12.53 -1.53
C HIS A 225 -7.41 -12.70 -0.18
N TYR A 226 -8.51 -12.04 0.01
CA TYR A 226 -9.37 -12.29 1.15
C TYR A 226 -9.96 -13.69 1.09
N GLN A 227 -10.01 -14.35 2.24
CA GLN A 227 -10.57 -15.71 2.35
C GLN A 227 -12.06 -15.72 2.04
N ALA A 228 -12.58 -16.91 1.66
CA ALA A 228 -14.00 -17.13 1.44
C ALA A 228 -14.82 -16.73 2.69
N GLY A 229 -15.89 -15.97 2.48
CA GLY A 229 -16.71 -15.44 3.58
C GLY A 229 -16.17 -14.20 4.28
N PHE A 230 -15.14 -13.56 3.73
CA PHE A 230 -14.60 -12.32 4.25
C PHE A 230 -15.67 -11.24 4.46
N TYR A 231 -16.54 -11.03 3.47
CA TYR A 231 -17.74 -10.23 3.67
C TYR A 231 -18.92 -11.12 4.06
N PRO A 232 -19.52 -10.93 5.25
CA PRO A 232 -20.81 -11.56 5.59
C PRO A 232 -21.87 -11.25 4.53
N MET A 233 -22.81 -12.16 4.32
CA MET A 233 -23.82 -12.03 3.25
C MET A 233 -24.60 -10.71 3.30
N ASN A 234 -24.95 -10.25 4.49
CA ASN A 234 -25.65 -8.97 4.69
C ASN A 234 -24.79 -7.78 4.27
N VAL A 235 -23.47 -7.84 4.47
CA VAL A 235 -22.52 -6.80 4.02
C VAL A 235 -22.38 -6.84 2.50
N ALA A 236 -22.26 -8.02 1.91
CA ALA A 236 -22.19 -8.18 0.45
C ALA A 236 -23.46 -7.65 -0.24
N VAL A 237 -24.65 -7.93 0.30
CA VAL A 237 -25.92 -7.41 -0.22
C VAL A 237 -26.01 -5.88 -0.08
N ALA A 238 -25.49 -5.31 1.02
CA ALA A 238 -25.44 -3.87 1.20
C ALA A 238 -24.51 -3.21 0.17
N LEU A 239 -23.33 -3.79 -0.08
CA LEU A 239 -22.39 -3.31 -1.09
C LEU A 239 -22.99 -3.39 -2.50
N ASP A 240 -23.64 -4.51 -2.87
CA ASP A 240 -24.36 -4.62 -4.16
C ASP A 240 -25.40 -3.49 -4.34
N GLY A 241 -26.20 -3.21 -3.30
CA GLY A 241 -27.20 -2.15 -3.37
C GLY A 241 -26.59 -0.75 -3.45
N LEU A 242 -25.40 -0.51 -2.91
CA LEU A 242 -24.68 0.76 -3.04
C LEU A 242 -24.08 0.92 -4.44
N TRP A 243 -23.50 -0.15 -4.99
CA TRP A 243 -23.00 -0.15 -6.37
C TRP A 243 -24.13 0.07 -7.38
N GLU A 244 -25.28 -0.58 -7.20
CA GLU A 244 -26.45 -0.35 -8.07
C GLU A 244 -26.87 1.13 -8.08
N LYS A 245 -26.90 1.78 -6.92
CA LYS A 245 -27.22 3.20 -6.80
C LYS A 245 -26.17 4.10 -7.45
N ALA A 246 -24.89 3.80 -7.29
CA ALA A 246 -23.81 4.56 -7.91
C ALA A 246 -23.85 4.44 -9.44
N LEU A 247 -24.09 3.23 -9.98
CA LEU A 247 -24.19 2.95 -11.42
C LEU A 247 -25.44 3.53 -12.08
N THR A 248 -26.47 3.85 -11.30
CA THR A 248 -27.75 4.41 -11.81
C THR A 248 -27.93 5.89 -11.47
N ALA A 249 -26.92 6.53 -10.89
CA ALA A 249 -26.94 7.96 -10.55
C ALA A 249 -26.98 8.84 -11.81
N ASP A 250 -27.57 10.03 -11.69
CA ASP A 250 -27.61 11.03 -12.78
C ASP A 250 -26.27 11.78 -12.85
N ILE A 251 -25.34 11.20 -13.58
CA ILE A 251 -23.96 11.65 -13.73
C ILE A 251 -23.55 11.68 -15.21
N THR A 252 -22.42 12.31 -15.51
CA THR A 252 -21.92 12.35 -16.89
C THR A 252 -21.45 10.97 -17.36
N LYS A 253 -21.32 10.78 -18.67
CA LYS A 253 -20.81 9.53 -19.24
C LYS A 253 -19.38 9.19 -18.77
N GLU A 254 -18.54 10.22 -18.61
CA GLU A 254 -17.17 10.05 -18.10
C GLU A 254 -17.19 9.58 -16.64
N GLN A 255 -18.02 10.21 -15.82
CA GLN A 255 -18.19 9.81 -14.43
C GLN A 255 -18.78 8.40 -14.29
N LEU A 256 -19.74 8.05 -15.15
CA LEU A 256 -20.28 6.69 -15.18
C LEU A 256 -19.19 5.67 -15.54
N PHE A 257 -18.36 5.95 -16.55
CA PHE A 257 -17.22 5.09 -16.89
C PHE A 257 -16.28 4.89 -15.69
N ASN A 258 -16.01 5.95 -14.92
CA ASN A 258 -15.19 5.86 -13.69
C ASN A 258 -15.87 5.00 -12.61
N VAL A 259 -17.19 5.11 -12.45
CA VAL A 259 -17.96 4.26 -11.51
C VAL A 259 -17.94 2.80 -11.95
N GLU A 260 -18.13 2.53 -13.24
CA GLU A 260 -18.07 1.18 -13.83
C GLU A 260 -16.68 0.57 -13.60
N THR A 261 -15.61 1.34 -13.87
CA THR A 261 -14.22 0.90 -13.62
C THR A 261 -14.00 0.52 -12.14
N ALA A 262 -14.41 1.37 -11.21
CA ALA A 262 -14.26 1.09 -9.79
C ALA A 262 -15.09 -0.13 -9.33
N ASN A 263 -16.28 -0.34 -9.92
CA ASN A 263 -17.13 -1.49 -9.62
C ASN A 263 -16.50 -2.83 -10.05
N LEU A 264 -15.61 -2.84 -11.04
CA LEU A 264 -14.95 -4.08 -11.50
C LEU A 264 -14.18 -4.78 -10.37
N SER A 265 -13.64 -4.02 -9.43
CA SER A 265 -13.02 -4.58 -8.22
C SER A 265 -14.02 -5.41 -7.38
N TRP A 266 -15.25 -4.92 -7.22
CA TRP A 266 -16.30 -5.63 -6.51
C TRP A 266 -16.81 -6.85 -7.28
N GLU A 267 -17.00 -6.73 -8.60
CA GLU A 267 -17.37 -7.85 -9.46
C GLU A 267 -16.29 -8.95 -9.47
N TYR A 268 -15.00 -8.54 -9.52
CA TYR A 268 -13.87 -9.46 -9.40
C TYR A 268 -13.87 -10.20 -8.05
N PHE A 269 -14.08 -9.48 -6.94
CA PHE A 269 -14.21 -10.11 -5.63
C PHE A 269 -15.34 -11.15 -5.61
N LYS A 270 -16.52 -10.80 -6.11
CA LYS A 270 -17.66 -11.75 -6.17
C LYS A 270 -17.36 -12.97 -7.04
N ALA A 271 -16.70 -12.77 -8.18
CA ALA A 271 -16.31 -13.88 -9.04
C ALA A 271 -15.32 -14.83 -8.34
N ASN A 272 -14.36 -14.27 -7.61
CA ASN A 272 -13.36 -15.02 -6.86
C ASN A 272 -13.99 -15.78 -5.68
N GLN A 273 -14.95 -15.19 -4.99
CA GLN A 273 -15.67 -15.81 -3.87
C GLN A 273 -16.88 -16.67 -4.28
N PHE A 274 -17.16 -16.79 -5.58
CA PHE A 274 -18.33 -17.51 -6.11
C PHE A 274 -19.67 -17.02 -5.55
N LEU A 275 -19.79 -15.72 -5.35
CA LEU A 275 -21.01 -15.12 -4.84
C LEU A 275 -22.00 -14.80 -5.98
N ASP A 276 -23.32 -14.85 -5.66
CA ASP A 276 -24.41 -14.46 -6.57
C ASP A 276 -24.29 -15.08 -7.96
N LYS A 277 -24.27 -14.25 -9.02
CA LYS A 277 -24.20 -14.66 -10.43
C LYS A 277 -22.96 -15.47 -10.81
N TYR A 278 -21.93 -15.47 -9.97
CA TYR A 278 -20.68 -16.21 -10.18
C TYR A 278 -20.63 -17.55 -9.47
N THR A 279 -21.68 -17.98 -8.75
CA THR A 279 -21.65 -19.26 -8.03
C THR A 279 -21.41 -20.44 -8.97
N ILE A 280 -20.67 -21.43 -8.49
CA ILE A 280 -20.33 -22.66 -9.26
C ILE A 280 -21.56 -23.39 -9.80
N LEU A 281 -22.71 -23.26 -9.13
CA LEU A 281 -23.96 -23.87 -9.55
C LEU A 281 -24.70 -23.06 -10.64
N ASN A 282 -24.22 -21.86 -10.98
CA ASN A 282 -24.81 -21.07 -12.05
C ASN A 282 -24.37 -21.61 -13.41
N PRO A 283 -25.29 -22.07 -14.28
CA PRO A 283 -24.95 -22.65 -15.58
C PRO A 283 -24.29 -21.64 -16.54
N PHE A 284 -24.44 -20.34 -16.27
CA PHE A 284 -23.84 -19.26 -17.06
C PHE A 284 -22.54 -18.70 -16.44
N ARG A 285 -21.98 -19.38 -15.42
CA ARG A 285 -20.80 -18.90 -14.69
C ARG A 285 -19.62 -18.56 -15.62
N HIS A 286 -19.30 -19.44 -16.57
CA HIS A 286 -18.19 -19.21 -17.49
C HIS A 286 -18.42 -17.93 -18.32
N LYS A 287 -19.60 -17.77 -18.89
CA LYS A 287 -19.96 -16.57 -19.65
C LYS A 287 -19.83 -15.30 -18.79
N ARG A 288 -20.23 -15.34 -17.51
CA ARG A 288 -20.09 -14.19 -16.60
C ARG A 288 -18.66 -13.84 -16.29
N ILE A 289 -17.77 -14.83 -16.18
CA ILE A 289 -16.34 -14.61 -15.98
C ILE A 289 -15.69 -14.04 -17.24
N GLU A 290 -16.08 -14.53 -18.44
CA GLU A 290 -15.61 -13.98 -19.71
C GLU A 290 -16.07 -12.52 -19.88
N GLU A 291 -17.34 -12.22 -19.63
CA GLU A 291 -17.88 -10.85 -19.65
C GLU A 291 -17.14 -9.91 -18.67
N LEU A 292 -16.81 -10.40 -17.47
CA LEU A 292 -16.02 -9.62 -16.51
C LEU A 292 -14.60 -9.36 -17.02
N TYR A 293 -13.94 -10.38 -17.56
CA TYR A 293 -12.60 -10.25 -18.13
C TYR A 293 -12.57 -9.24 -19.29
N ASP A 294 -13.53 -9.36 -20.21
CA ASP A 294 -13.66 -8.42 -21.34
C ASP A 294 -13.88 -6.98 -20.84
N SER A 295 -14.76 -6.80 -19.84
CA SER A 295 -14.98 -5.48 -19.22
C SER A 295 -13.72 -4.94 -18.54
N MET A 296 -12.93 -5.78 -17.87
CA MET A 296 -11.65 -5.36 -17.27
C MET A 296 -10.69 -4.87 -18.35
N LEU A 297 -10.59 -5.58 -19.49
CA LEU A 297 -9.75 -5.15 -20.61
C LEU A 297 -10.22 -3.83 -21.24
N GLU A 298 -11.54 -3.65 -21.43
CA GLU A 298 -12.12 -2.40 -21.95
C GLU A 298 -11.84 -1.19 -21.06
N HIS A 299 -11.71 -1.41 -19.75
CA HIS A 299 -11.37 -0.39 -18.76
C HIS A 299 -9.86 -0.28 -18.48
N GLY A 300 -9.01 -0.96 -19.28
CA GLY A 300 -7.56 -0.88 -19.17
C GLY A 300 -6.96 -1.64 -17.97
N ILE A 301 -7.72 -2.53 -17.36
CA ILE A 301 -7.27 -3.42 -16.29
C ILE A 301 -6.71 -4.69 -16.93
N THR A 302 -5.38 -4.90 -16.87
CA THR A 302 -4.68 -6.02 -17.55
C THR A 302 -3.89 -6.88 -16.57
#